data_03572ad70fb8be9f548a08d2f7b9ff3d
#
_entry.id   03572ad70fb8be9f548a08d2f7b9ff3d
#
_cell.length_a   1.000
_cell.length_b   1.000
_cell.length_c   1.000
_cell.angle_alpha   90.00
_cell.angle_beta   90.00
_cell.angle_gamma   90.00
#
_symmetry.space_group_name_H-M   'P 1'
#
loop_
_entity.id
_entity.type
_entity.pdbx_description
1 polymer ?
#
loop_
_entity_poly.entity_id
_entity_poly.type
_entity_poly.pdbx_seq_one_letter_code
_entity_poly.pdbx_strand_id
1 'polypeptide(L)'
;MAKIHDNIIMQGLSGKLGNKLVFRTLRDGTTVVCKVPNFTDRKLSKAQKEHHKRFQDASAYAKSASRTQPIYAQLAAGTLKNAYNVALGDWFHPPVIRRVERRGKAIRVRASDDVMVAGVQVMILDEQGKVVEQGEAAPVGADWWELTPQAAGSRLIVKARDLAGNVAEMELGE
;
A
#
# COMPACT_ATOMS: atom_id res chain seq x y z
N MET A 1 14.85 -2.34 -21.95
CA MET A 1 15.74 -1.69 -20.96
C MET A 1 16.93 -2.61 -20.73
N ALA A 2 18.14 -2.09 -20.80
CA ALA A 2 19.37 -2.85 -20.52
C ALA A 2 20.11 -2.20 -19.35
N LYS A 3 20.67 -3.02 -18.45
CA LYS A 3 21.57 -2.56 -17.39
C LYS A 3 23.01 -2.65 -17.89
N ILE A 4 23.82 -1.68 -17.55
CA ILE A 4 25.23 -1.62 -17.91
C ILE A 4 26.03 -1.85 -16.63
N HIS A 5 26.83 -2.90 -16.63
CA HIS A 5 27.77 -3.23 -15.55
C HIS A 5 29.19 -3.11 -16.10
N ASP A 6 30.09 -2.51 -15.34
CA ASP A 6 31.55 -2.44 -15.55
C ASP A 6 32.03 -1.98 -16.94
N ASN A 7 31.25 -1.12 -17.60
CA ASN A 7 31.62 -0.52 -18.87
C ASN A 7 32.10 0.92 -18.66
N ILE A 8 33.41 1.13 -18.74
CA ILE A 8 34.05 2.40 -18.46
C ILE A 8 33.56 3.55 -19.36
N ILE A 9 33.18 3.23 -20.62
CA ILE A 9 32.68 4.23 -21.59
C ILE A 9 31.27 4.71 -21.22
N MET A 10 30.51 3.86 -20.57
CA MET A 10 29.11 4.11 -20.26
C MET A 10 28.87 4.51 -18.78
N GLN A 11 29.91 4.40 -17.95
CA GLN A 11 29.81 4.79 -16.54
C GLN A 11 29.57 6.30 -16.41
N GLY A 12 28.61 6.67 -15.57
CA GLY A 12 28.27 8.07 -15.28
C GLY A 12 27.45 8.77 -16.37
N LEU A 13 27.14 8.09 -17.49
CA LEU A 13 26.26 8.68 -18.52
C LEU A 13 24.85 8.84 -17.97
N SER A 14 24.31 10.06 -18.10
CA SER A 14 22.95 10.41 -17.70
C SER A 14 22.32 11.32 -18.74
N GLY A 15 21.01 11.15 -18.97
CA GLY A 15 20.26 12.00 -19.89
C GLY A 15 19.97 11.32 -21.24
N LYS A 16 19.59 12.14 -22.22
CA LYS A 16 19.14 11.70 -23.55
C LYS A 16 20.28 11.82 -24.56
N LEU A 17 20.57 10.73 -25.26
CA LEU A 17 21.53 10.71 -26.36
C LEU A 17 20.78 10.69 -27.70
N GLY A 18 20.77 11.84 -28.39
CA GLY A 18 19.94 12.04 -29.56
C GLY A 18 18.48 11.75 -29.32
N ASN A 19 17.73 11.34 -30.32
CA ASN A 19 16.34 10.95 -30.21
C ASN A 19 16.12 9.43 -30.05
N LYS A 20 17.16 8.67 -29.68
CA LYS A 20 17.14 7.21 -29.70
C LYS A 20 17.30 6.58 -28.32
N LEU A 21 18.17 7.12 -27.46
CA LEU A 21 18.52 6.50 -26.19
C LEU A 21 18.38 7.47 -25.02
N VAL A 22 18.03 6.91 -23.86
CA VAL A 22 18.03 7.59 -22.56
C VAL A 22 18.85 6.78 -21.58
N PHE A 23 19.81 7.42 -20.95
CA PHE A 23 20.63 6.89 -19.86
C PHE A 23 20.11 7.39 -18.53
N ARG A 24 20.04 6.50 -17.54
CA ARG A 24 19.69 6.83 -16.17
C ARG A 24 20.65 6.14 -15.22
N THR A 25 21.27 6.92 -14.33
CA THR A 25 22.05 6.36 -13.24
C THR A 25 21.13 6.17 -12.03
N LEU A 26 21.08 4.95 -11.51
CA LEU A 26 20.32 4.59 -10.30
C LEU A 26 21.13 4.97 -9.05
N ARG A 27 20.48 4.90 -7.88
CA ARG A 27 21.12 5.22 -6.59
C ARG A 27 22.28 4.29 -6.22
N ASP A 28 22.27 3.06 -6.72
CA ASP A 28 23.34 2.07 -6.56
C ASP A 28 24.52 2.24 -7.54
N GLY A 29 24.51 3.32 -8.33
CA GLY A 29 25.53 3.58 -9.36
C GLY A 29 25.32 2.84 -10.68
N THR A 30 24.35 1.94 -10.77
CA THR A 30 24.04 1.21 -12.00
C THR A 30 23.53 2.17 -13.08
N THR A 31 24.11 2.14 -14.27
CA THR A 31 23.59 2.87 -15.43
C THR A 31 22.62 1.99 -16.22
N VAL A 32 21.44 2.52 -16.47
CA VAL A 32 20.39 1.86 -17.25
C VAL A 32 20.19 2.61 -18.57
N VAL A 33 20.15 1.88 -19.68
CA VAL A 33 19.85 2.44 -21.00
C VAL A 33 18.51 1.93 -21.53
N CYS A 34 17.73 2.83 -22.12
CA CYS A 34 16.46 2.49 -22.76
C CYS A 34 16.25 3.33 -24.03
N LYS A 35 15.37 2.88 -24.91
CA LYS A 35 14.94 3.68 -26.06
C LYS A 35 14.10 4.86 -25.57
N VAL A 36 14.18 5.99 -26.27
CA VAL A 36 13.23 7.10 -26.07
C VAL A 36 11.83 6.56 -26.38
N PRO A 37 10.86 6.68 -25.46
CA PRO A 37 9.49 6.24 -25.72
C PRO A 37 8.86 7.12 -26.81
N ASN A 38 8.17 6.49 -27.76
CA ASN A 38 7.36 7.17 -28.75
C ASN A 38 5.89 7.02 -28.37
N PHE A 39 5.22 8.14 -28.18
CA PHE A 39 3.80 8.20 -27.80
C PHE A 39 2.92 8.82 -28.91
N THR A 40 3.48 9.04 -30.09
CA THR A 40 2.72 9.60 -31.24
C THR A 40 1.58 8.64 -31.58
N ASP A 41 0.38 9.18 -31.73
CA ASP A 41 -0.86 8.49 -32.16
C ASP A 41 -1.37 7.37 -31.23
N ARG A 42 -0.88 7.30 -29.99
CA ARG A 42 -1.33 6.31 -29.03
C ARG A 42 -2.74 6.64 -28.47
N LYS A 43 -3.75 5.92 -28.92
CA LYS A 43 -5.08 5.93 -28.29
C LYS A 43 -5.10 5.02 -27.09
N LEU A 44 -5.38 5.58 -25.91
CA LEU A 44 -5.51 4.81 -24.67
C LEU A 44 -6.86 4.10 -24.62
N SER A 45 -6.88 2.82 -24.23
CA SER A 45 -8.10 2.10 -23.90
C SER A 45 -8.78 2.68 -22.64
N LYS A 46 -10.05 2.31 -22.39
CA LYS A 46 -10.76 2.73 -21.18
C LYS A 46 -10.02 2.30 -19.92
N ALA A 47 -9.59 1.04 -19.84
CA ALA A 47 -8.82 0.50 -18.70
C ALA A 47 -7.49 1.25 -18.49
N GLN A 48 -6.79 1.63 -19.56
CA GLN A 48 -5.55 2.43 -19.44
C GLN A 48 -5.83 3.83 -18.89
N LYS A 49 -6.93 4.48 -19.31
CA LYS A 49 -7.32 5.80 -18.77
C LYS A 49 -7.67 5.72 -17.29
N GLU A 50 -8.43 4.68 -16.87
CA GLU A 50 -8.77 4.42 -15.48
C GLU A 50 -7.51 4.17 -14.63
N HIS A 51 -6.58 3.35 -15.15
CA HIS A 51 -5.31 3.10 -14.48
C HIS A 51 -4.46 4.38 -14.35
N HIS A 52 -4.41 5.22 -15.39
CA HIS A 52 -3.72 6.51 -15.31
C HIS A 52 -4.32 7.42 -14.25
N LYS A 53 -5.66 7.47 -14.16
CA LYS A 53 -6.34 8.25 -13.13
C LYS A 53 -5.99 7.74 -11.73
N ARG A 54 -6.12 6.43 -11.50
CA ARG A 54 -5.70 5.81 -10.22
C ARG A 54 -4.25 6.12 -9.86
N PHE A 55 -3.35 6.09 -10.85
CA PHE A 55 -1.95 6.43 -10.63
C PHE A 55 -1.75 7.92 -10.32
N GLN A 56 -2.54 8.83 -10.91
CA GLN A 56 -2.51 10.25 -10.57
C GLN A 56 -2.92 10.47 -9.11
N ASP A 57 -4.01 9.83 -8.67
CA ASP A 57 -4.51 9.92 -7.29
C ASP A 57 -3.46 9.35 -6.31
N ALA A 58 -2.91 8.18 -6.59
CA ALA A 58 -1.82 7.58 -5.82
C ALA A 58 -0.57 8.48 -5.75
N SER A 59 -0.22 9.11 -6.87
CA SER A 59 0.93 10.03 -6.95
C SER A 59 0.69 11.30 -6.11
N ALA A 60 -0.52 11.84 -6.11
CA ALA A 60 -0.89 12.98 -5.29
C ALA A 60 -0.80 12.65 -3.79
N TYR A 61 -1.36 11.50 -3.38
CA TYR A 61 -1.21 10.98 -2.03
C TYR A 61 0.26 10.82 -1.64
N ALA A 62 1.05 10.11 -2.45
CA ALA A 62 2.45 9.81 -2.15
C ALA A 62 3.31 11.07 -2.02
N LYS A 63 3.05 12.12 -2.82
CA LYS A 63 3.74 13.41 -2.70
C LYS A 63 3.48 14.09 -1.36
N SER A 64 2.26 14.03 -0.86
CA SER A 64 1.89 14.58 0.45
C SER A 64 2.43 13.71 1.57
N ALA A 65 2.07 12.42 1.57
CA ALA A 65 2.36 11.47 2.63
C ALA A 65 3.87 11.25 2.86
N SER A 66 4.67 11.22 1.80
CA SER A 66 6.14 11.11 1.92
C SER A 66 6.82 12.28 2.66
N ARG A 67 6.14 13.41 2.78
CA ARG A 67 6.64 14.61 3.49
C ARG A 67 6.06 14.72 4.90
N THR A 68 4.83 14.26 5.10
CA THR A 68 4.08 14.44 6.36
C THR A 68 4.15 13.23 7.28
N GLN A 69 4.48 12.05 6.75
CA GLN A 69 4.50 10.79 7.50
C GLN A 69 5.91 10.19 7.53
N PRO A 70 6.63 10.28 8.65
CA PRO A 70 8.03 9.83 8.78
C PRO A 70 8.25 8.34 8.50
N ILE A 71 7.24 7.51 8.72
CA ILE A 71 7.32 6.06 8.52
C ILE A 71 7.76 5.67 7.11
N TYR A 72 7.33 6.41 6.08
CA TYR A 72 7.73 6.13 4.71
C TYR A 72 9.22 6.37 4.47
N ALA A 73 9.80 7.38 5.13
CA ALA A 73 11.24 7.62 5.08
C ALA A 73 12.02 6.56 5.85
N GLN A 74 11.50 6.12 6.99
CA GLN A 74 12.10 5.05 7.81
C GLN A 74 12.15 3.73 7.03
N LEU A 75 11.06 3.32 6.40
CA LEU A 75 10.98 2.10 5.59
C LEU A 75 11.78 2.18 4.28
N ALA A 76 12.02 3.37 3.77
CA ALA A 76 12.88 3.59 2.60
C ALA A 76 14.38 3.53 2.96
N ALA A 77 14.75 3.74 4.22
CA ALA A 77 16.13 3.76 4.67
C ALA A 77 16.80 2.38 4.43
N GLY A 78 18.02 2.39 3.89
CA GLY A 78 18.75 1.16 3.55
C GLY A 78 18.23 0.40 2.32
N THR A 79 17.23 0.92 1.62
CA THR A 79 16.70 0.35 0.38
C THR A 79 16.96 1.25 -0.83
N LEU A 80 16.77 0.72 -2.05
CA LEU A 80 16.83 1.51 -3.29
C LEU A 80 15.58 2.40 -3.49
N LYS A 81 14.55 2.21 -2.68
CA LYS A 81 13.32 3.02 -2.73
C LYS A 81 13.55 4.37 -2.03
N ASN A 82 12.74 5.34 -2.37
CA ASN A 82 12.59 6.58 -1.60
C ASN A 82 11.22 6.59 -0.90
N ALA A 83 11.03 7.50 0.04
CA ALA A 83 9.77 7.63 0.80
C ALA A 83 8.54 7.75 -0.11
N TYR A 84 8.66 8.49 -1.22
CA TYR A 84 7.59 8.60 -2.21
C TYR A 84 7.22 7.25 -2.84
N ASN A 85 8.21 6.40 -3.20
CA ASN A 85 7.93 5.10 -3.79
C ASN A 85 7.33 4.12 -2.78
N VAL A 86 7.67 4.22 -1.50
CA VAL A 86 7.04 3.42 -0.44
C VAL A 86 5.59 3.85 -0.26
N ALA A 87 5.32 5.15 -0.12
CA ALA A 87 3.96 5.68 0.00
C ALA A 87 3.09 5.40 -1.24
N LEU A 88 3.69 5.41 -2.45
CA LEU A 88 3.00 5.05 -3.67
C LEU A 88 2.60 3.56 -3.69
N GLY A 89 3.47 2.69 -3.20
CA GLY A 89 3.18 1.26 -3.04
C GLY A 89 2.04 1.02 -2.06
N ASP A 90 2.09 1.65 -0.90
CA ASP A 90 1.10 1.60 0.16
C ASP A 90 -0.32 1.92 -0.35
N TRP A 91 -0.45 2.96 -1.17
CA TRP A 91 -1.72 3.34 -1.77
C TRP A 91 -2.36 2.25 -2.66
N PHE A 92 -1.54 1.39 -3.27
CA PHE A 92 -2.01 0.30 -4.13
C PHE A 92 -2.23 -1.02 -3.40
N HIS A 93 -1.67 -1.19 -2.21
CA HIS A 93 -1.70 -2.44 -1.45
C HIS A 93 -2.56 -2.26 -0.19
N PRO A 94 -3.82 -2.73 -0.20
CA PRO A 94 -4.65 -2.68 0.99
C PRO A 94 -4.14 -3.63 2.08
N PRO A 95 -4.48 -3.37 3.35
CA PRO A 95 -4.14 -4.27 4.45
C PRO A 95 -4.82 -5.64 4.27
N VAL A 96 -4.31 -6.64 4.96
CA VAL A 96 -4.84 -8.01 4.90
C VAL A 96 -5.25 -8.47 6.28
N ILE A 97 -6.52 -8.85 6.44
CA ILE A 97 -7.01 -9.52 7.65
C ILE A 97 -6.64 -10.99 7.52
N ARG A 98 -5.74 -11.46 8.40
CA ARG A 98 -5.20 -12.83 8.38
C ARG A 98 -6.05 -13.81 9.17
N ARG A 99 -6.58 -13.35 10.30
CA ARG A 99 -7.32 -14.20 11.23
C ARG A 99 -8.21 -13.36 12.14
N VAL A 100 -9.37 -13.89 12.44
CA VAL A 100 -10.26 -13.37 13.48
C VAL A 100 -10.61 -14.53 14.40
N GLU A 101 -10.53 -14.34 15.70
CA GLU A 101 -10.85 -15.36 16.70
C GLU A 101 -11.57 -14.75 17.91
N ARG A 102 -12.47 -15.53 18.49
CA ARG A 102 -13.07 -15.20 19.79
C ARG A 102 -12.26 -15.88 20.88
N ARG A 103 -11.83 -15.10 21.88
CA ARG A 103 -11.10 -15.61 23.03
C ARG A 103 -11.80 -15.19 24.33
N GLY A 104 -12.66 -16.05 24.83
CA GLY A 104 -13.59 -15.69 25.90
C GLY A 104 -14.55 -14.60 25.43
N LYS A 105 -14.52 -13.44 26.08
CA LYS A 105 -15.33 -12.27 25.70
C LYS A 105 -14.65 -11.38 24.67
N ALA A 106 -13.35 -11.56 24.43
CA ALA A 106 -12.60 -10.71 23.52
C ALA A 106 -12.64 -11.23 22.08
N ILE A 107 -12.70 -10.31 21.11
CA ILE A 107 -12.52 -10.55 19.70
C ILE A 107 -11.10 -10.12 19.36
N ARG A 108 -10.30 -11.04 18.83
CA ARG A 108 -8.92 -10.79 18.40
C ARG A 108 -8.84 -10.86 16.89
N VAL A 109 -8.20 -9.86 16.32
CA VAL A 109 -8.01 -9.73 14.87
C VAL A 109 -6.52 -9.67 14.59
N ARG A 110 -6.06 -10.52 13.69
CA ARG A 110 -4.71 -10.43 13.14
C ARG A 110 -4.80 -9.75 11.78
N ALA A 111 -4.26 -8.55 11.68
CA ALA A 111 -4.19 -7.78 10.46
C ALA A 111 -2.75 -7.36 10.19
N SER A 112 -2.34 -7.39 8.92
CA SER A 112 -1.00 -7.01 8.48
C SER A 112 -1.07 -6.13 7.24
N ASP A 113 -0.06 -5.29 7.08
CA ASP A 113 0.12 -4.39 5.95
C ASP A 113 1.60 -4.26 5.60
N ASP A 114 1.91 -3.80 4.38
CA ASP A 114 3.29 -3.60 3.93
C ASP A 114 3.96 -2.41 4.65
N VAL A 115 3.17 -1.45 5.13
CA VAL A 115 3.63 -0.28 5.86
C VAL A 115 3.11 -0.29 7.29
N MET A 116 1.81 -0.12 7.48
CA MET A 116 1.21 -0.13 8.80
C MET A 116 -0.33 -0.25 8.72
N VAL A 117 -0.90 -1.12 9.53
CA VAL A 117 -2.34 -1.09 9.82
C VAL A 117 -2.60 0.10 10.75
N ALA A 118 -3.37 1.08 10.27
CA ALA A 118 -3.67 2.32 11.01
C ALA A 118 -4.81 2.13 12.04
N GLY A 119 -5.69 1.15 11.80
CA GLY A 119 -6.78 0.85 12.73
C GLY A 119 -7.56 -0.38 12.31
N VAL A 120 -8.20 -1.00 13.29
CA VAL A 120 -9.09 -2.15 13.09
C VAL A 120 -10.42 -1.88 13.79
N GLN A 121 -11.49 -1.92 13.02
CA GLN A 121 -12.86 -1.75 13.51
C GLN A 121 -13.57 -3.08 13.49
N VAL A 122 -14.35 -3.37 14.52
CA VAL A 122 -15.18 -4.56 14.62
C VAL A 122 -16.63 -4.13 14.78
N MET A 123 -17.50 -4.69 13.95
CA MET A 123 -18.95 -4.52 14.04
C MET A 123 -19.58 -5.87 14.37
N ILE A 124 -20.47 -5.87 15.33
CA ILE A 124 -21.22 -7.03 15.80
C ILE A 124 -22.66 -6.87 15.33
N LEU A 125 -23.17 -7.90 14.67
CA LEU A 125 -24.50 -7.90 14.10
C LEU A 125 -25.38 -8.98 14.77
N ASP A 126 -26.68 -8.71 14.84
CA ASP A 126 -27.70 -9.68 15.21
C ASP A 126 -28.04 -10.64 14.05
N GLU A 127 -28.98 -11.57 14.28
CA GLU A 127 -29.44 -12.53 13.26
C GLU A 127 -30.11 -11.83 12.06
N GLN A 128 -30.66 -10.64 12.25
CA GLN A 128 -31.30 -9.85 11.20
C GLN A 128 -30.29 -9.01 10.40
N GLY A 129 -28.99 -9.03 10.78
CA GLY A 129 -27.93 -8.27 10.12
C GLY A 129 -27.87 -6.80 10.53
N LYS A 130 -28.54 -6.42 11.63
CA LYS A 130 -28.45 -5.09 12.22
C LYS A 130 -27.23 -5.00 13.12
N VAL A 131 -26.49 -3.90 13.02
CA VAL A 131 -25.35 -3.63 13.90
C VAL A 131 -25.85 -3.36 15.32
N VAL A 132 -25.45 -4.20 16.27
CA VAL A 132 -25.77 -4.07 17.70
C VAL A 132 -24.66 -3.39 18.48
N GLU A 133 -23.40 -3.55 18.04
CA GLU A 133 -22.26 -2.86 18.63
C GLU A 133 -21.19 -2.64 17.57
N GLN A 134 -20.46 -1.54 17.70
CA GLN A 134 -19.33 -1.20 16.85
C GLN A 134 -18.25 -0.55 17.72
N GLY A 135 -16.99 -0.99 17.53
CA GLY A 135 -15.86 -0.45 18.28
C GLY A 135 -14.56 -0.54 17.53
N GLU A 136 -13.61 0.32 17.90
CA GLU A 136 -12.22 0.23 17.43
C GLU A 136 -11.47 -0.74 18.35
N ALA A 137 -10.76 -1.70 17.74
CA ALA A 137 -9.90 -2.62 18.45
C ALA A 137 -8.59 -1.94 18.85
N ALA A 138 -8.07 -2.26 20.03
CA ALA A 138 -6.79 -1.79 20.49
C ALA A 138 -5.65 -2.72 20.05
N PRO A 139 -4.46 -2.20 19.68
CA PRO A 139 -3.32 -3.05 19.35
C PRO A 139 -2.81 -3.77 20.60
N VAL A 140 -2.59 -5.10 20.52
CA VAL A 140 -2.11 -5.95 21.62
C VAL A 140 -0.86 -6.73 21.28
N GLY A 141 -0.13 -6.36 20.24
CA GLY A 141 1.11 -6.99 19.77
C GLY A 141 1.40 -6.60 18.33
N ALA A 142 2.41 -7.23 17.71
CA ALA A 142 2.92 -6.82 16.41
C ALA A 142 1.84 -6.72 15.32
N ASP A 143 0.94 -7.72 15.21
CA ASP A 143 -0.10 -7.77 14.18
C ASP A 143 -1.48 -8.02 14.76
N TRP A 144 -1.62 -8.00 16.11
CA TRP A 144 -2.85 -8.34 16.79
C TRP A 144 -3.54 -7.13 17.35
N TRP A 145 -4.87 -7.15 17.19
CA TRP A 145 -5.81 -6.15 17.66
C TRP A 145 -6.88 -6.83 18.49
N GLU A 146 -7.36 -6.20 19.53
CA GLU A 146 -8.32 -6.78 20.44
C GLU A 146 -9.45 -5.78 20.78
N LEU A 147 -10.68 -6.27 20.73
CA LEU A 147 -11.88 -5.57 21.21
C LEU A 147 -12.59 -6.48 22.18
N THR A 148 -12.97 -5.96 23.34
CA THR A 148 -13.87 -6.65 24.30
C THR A 148 -15.26 -6.03 24.18
N PRO A 149 -16.17 -6.63 23.43
CA PRO A 149 -17.51 -6.10 23.24
C PRO A 149 -18.37 -6.29 24.50
N GLN A 150 -19.40 -5.49 24.63
CA GLN A 150 -20.42 -5.59 25.65
C GLN A 150 -21.67 -6.34 25.16
N ALA A 151 -21.96 -6.24 23.85
CA ALA A 151 -23.07 -6.93 23.23
C ALA A 151 -22.66 -8.30 22.67
N ALA A 152 -23.58 -9.23 22.65
CA ALA A 152 -23.49 -10.49 21.95
C ALA A 152 -24.17 -10.37 20.58
N GLY A 153 -23.59 -11.03 19.57
CA GLY A 153 -24.18 -11.13 18.23
C GLY A 153 -23.67 -12.36 17.52
N SER A 154 -24.43 -12.78 16.48
CA SER A 154 -24.17 -14.00 15.70
C SER A 154 -23.18 -13.78 14.56
N ARG A 155 -23.03 -12.53 14.06
CA ARG A 155 -22.17 -12.19 12.92
C ARG A 155 -21.20 -11.08 13.27
N LEU A 156 -20.03 -11.13 12.69
CA LEU A 156 -18.97 -10.12 12.85
C LEU A 156 -18.57 -9.58 11.48
N ILE A 157 -18.42 -8.26 11.37
CA ILE A 157 -17.74 -7.61 10.27
C ILE A 157 -16.51 -6.92 10.84
N VAL A 158 -15.34 -7.26 10.30
CA VAL A 158 -14.07 -6.69 10.70
C VAL A 158 -13.52 -5.87 9.55
N LYS A 159 -13.11 -4.64 9.82
CA LYS A 159 -12.49 -3.73 8.84
C LYS A 159 -11.11 -3.34 9.33
N ALA A 160 -10.09 -3.60 8.54
CA ALA A 160 -8.72 -3.11 8.77
C ALA A 160 -8.43 -1.97 7.80
N ARG A 161 -7.86 -0.89 8.29
CA ARG A 161 -7.50 0.31 7.52
C ARG A 161 -6.02 0.57 7.63
N ASP A 162 -5.38 0.95 6.50
CA ASP A 162 -4.00 1.41 6.43
C ASP A 162 -3.87 2.95 6.51
N LEU A 163 -2.64 3.44 6.33
CA LEU A 163 -2.34 4.88 6.30
C LEU A 163 -2.82 5.56 5.02
N ALA A 164 -2.88 4.83 3.92
CA ALA A 164 -3.34 5.34 2.63
C ALA A 164 -4.87 5.46 2.56
N GLY A 165 -5.58 4.91 3.55
CA GLY A 165 -7.04 4.90 3.62
C GLY A 165 -7.67 3.70 2.90
N ASN A 166 -6.88 2.72 2.46
CA ASN A 166 -7.43 1.47 1.97
C ASN A 166 -8.06 0.68 3.11
N VAL A 167 -9.11 -0.05 2.80
CA VAL A 167 -9.85 -0.86 3.77
C VAL A 167 -9.97 -2.29 3.26
N ALA A 168 -9.56 -3.24 4.10
CA ALA A 168 -9.92 -4.65 3.93
C ALA A 168 -11.09 -4.99 4.86
N GLU A 169 -12.00 -5.80 4.39
CA GLU A 169 -13.18 -6.23 5.14
C GLU A 169 -13.26 -7.76 5.17
N MET A 170 -13.62 -8.30 6.32
CA MET A 170 -13.88 -9.74 6.51
C MET A 170 -15.15 -9.92 7.30
N GLU A 171 -16.07 -10.72 6.77
CA GLU A 171 -17.30 -11.11 7.44
C GLU A 171 -17.15 -12.54 7.96
N LEU A 172 -17.60 -12.76 9.21
CA LEU A 172 -17.68 -14.08 9.84
C LEU A 172 -19.11 -14.26 10.37
N GLY A 173 -19.75 -15.36 9.92
CA GLY A 173 -20.93 -15.92 10.54
C GLY A 173 -20.52 -17.03 11.52
N GLU A 174 -21.44 -17.46 12.37
CA GLU A 174 -21.27 -18.70 13.14
C GLU A 174 -21.14 -19.91 12.24
#